data_78527cd414838e57621adb6ce6d67275
#
_entry.id   78527cd414838e57621adb6ce6d67275
#
_cell.length_a   1.000
_cell.length_b   1.000
_cell.length_c   1.000
_cell.angle_alpha   90.00
_cell.angle_beta   90.00
_cell.angle_gamma   90.00
#
_symmetry.space_group_name_H-M   'P 1'
#
loop_
_entity.id
_entity.type
_entity.pdbx_description
1 polymer ?
#
loop_
_entity_poly.entity_id
_entity_poly.type
_entity_poly.pdbx_seq_one_letter_code
_entity_poly.pdbx_strand_id
1 'polypeptide(L)'
;MPSSDVQSYATLREDLAKRDRSLREKVVSLEEAAGLVRDGMQVGIGGSTMSRTPMALIWELIRQGRKQLSCSRCIVSTDGDLLFGGGVADEIVTSWFAQGILWGLSKVMRHHVEAGDKRYQEWSHLAMGMRFRAGGMGVPFLPIRSMLGSDLMPLRPEAKEFDCPFTGEKLLLVPALNPDVAIIHVQRCDAYGNAQIDGLQFMDIDLALAANSVILTTERIVSNDQIRRMPDHTKIPFMCVDAVVEVPYGAAPHECYGLYEPMMKHMEAYVAQVNADPVEGMKAYLDRFVYGPKNWTEFLSLIGMEEIVEASRQGRSMYND
;
A
#
# COMPACT_ATOMS: atom_id res chain seq x y z
N MET A 1 -7.83 18.94 21.35
CA MET A 1 -8.75 19.15 20.23
C MET A 1 -8.98 17.78 19.59
N PRO A 2 -10.15 17.45 19.03
CA PRO A 2 -10.29 16.22 18.24
C PRO A 2 -9.25 16.24 17.13
N SER A 3 -8.62 15.10 16.85
CA SER A 3 -7.72 14.95 15.71
C SER A 3 -8.54 15.28 14.45
N SER A 4 -8.05 16.18 13.61
CA SER A 4 -8.72 16.61 12.36
C SER A 4 -8.89 15.45 11.36
N ASP A 5 -8.25 14.32 11.62
CA ASP A 5 -8.13 13.21 10.69
C ASP A 5 -9.18 12.10 10.90
N VAL A 6 -9.97 12.17 11.99
CA VAL A 6 -11.03 11.19 12.25
C VAL A 6 -12.35 11.74 11.75
N GLN A 7 -12.89 11.13 10.70
CA GLN A 7 -14.20 11.49 10.17
C GLN A 7 -15.32 11.04 11.12
N SER A 8 -16.37 11.86 11.22
CA SER A 8 -17.56 11.45 11.96
C SER A 8 -18.33 10.37 11.19
N TYR A 9 -19.06 9.52 11.90
CA TYR A 9 -19.93 8.52 11.28
C TYR A 9 -20.93 9.15 10.30
N ALA A 10 -21.47 10.33 10.61
CA ALA A 10 -22.42 11.03 9.74
C ALA A 10 -21.75 11.44 8.41
N THR A 11 -20.55 12.02 8.46
CA THR A 11 -19.77 12.40 7.28
C THR A 11 -19.42 11.19 6.42
N LEU A 12 -18.91 10.11 7.04
CA LEU A 12 -18.61 8.87 6.32
C LEU A 12 -19.84 8.30 5.60
N ARG A 13 -20.99 8.30 6.26
CA ARG A 13 -22.24 7.82 5.69
C ARG A 13 -22.71 8.68 4.51
N GLU A 14 -22.61 10.01 4.61
CA GLU A 14 -22.95 10.93 3.53
C GLU A 14 -22.04 10.71 2.31
N ASP A 15 -20.74 10.54 2.50
CA ASP A 15 -19.79 10.31 1.42
C ASP A 15 -20.00 8.93 0.77
N LEU A 16 -20.25 7.91 1.57
CA LEU A 16 -20.61 6.59 1.06
C LEU A 16 -21.93 6.58 0.27
N ALA A 17 -22.92 7.42 0.66
CA ALA A 17 -24.17 7.53 -0.05
C ALA A 17 -24.04 8.18 -1.44
N LYS A 18 -23.04 9.04 -1.64
CA LYS A 18 -22.73 9.70 -2.92
C LYS A 18 -21.95 8.78 -3.87
N ARG A 19 -21.36 7.71 -3.38
CA ARG A 19 -20.49 6.83 -4.16
C ARG A 19 -21.30 6.03 -5.17
N ASP A 20 -20.86 6.03 -6.44
CA ASP A 20 -21.42 5.15 -7.48
C ASP A 20 -21.02 3.70 -7.23
N ARG A 21 -21.98 2.90 -6.80
CA ARG A 21 -21.82 1.46 -6.53
C ARG A 21 -22.43 0.58 -7.62
N SER A 22 -22.74 1.15 -8.77
CA SER A 22 -23.29 0.40 -9.90
C SER A 22 -22.30 -0.61 -10.45
N LEU A 23 -22.81 -1.68 -11.02
CA LEU A 23 -22.01 -2.67 -11.73
C LEU A 23 -21.66 -2.10 -13.12
N ARG A 24 -20.50 -1.47 -13.25
CA ARG A 24 -19.96 -0.93 -14.49
C ARG A 24 -18.51 -1.34 -14.69
N GLU A 25 -18.05 -1.34 -15.92
CA GLU A 25 -16.63 -1.53 -16.21
C GLU A 25 -15.83 -0.33 -15.69
N LYS A 26 -14.64 -0.64 -15.11
CA LYS A 26 -13.78 0.33 -14.41
C LYS A 26 -12.34 0.27 -14.91
N VAL A 27 -12.12 -0.40 -16.03
CA VAL A 27 -10.79 -0.57 -16.61
C VAL A 27 -10.31 0.76 -17.16
N VAL A 28 -9.13 1.17 -16.71
CA VAL A 28 -8.45 2.41 -17.13
C VAL A 28 -6.95 2.13 -17.35
N SER A 29 -6.25 3.04 -17.98
CA SER A 29 -4.79 2.98 -18.11
C SER A 29 -4.09 3.27 -16.76
N LEU A 30 -2.80 2.95 -16.68
CA LEU A 30 -1.99 3.23 -15.49
C LEU A 30 -1.88 4.75 -15.27
N GLU A 31 -1.73 5.52 -16.34
CA GLU A 31 -1.66 6.98 -16.32
C GLU A 31 -2.97 7.61 -15.82
N GLU A 32 -4.12 7.12 -16.31
CA GLU A 32 -5.43 7.59 -15.87
C GLU A 32 -5.66 7.27 -14.40
N ALA A 33 -5.30 6.07 -13.97
CA ALA A 33 -5.42 5.67 -12.57
C ALA A 33 -4.56 6.53 -11.63
N ALA A 34 -3.31 6.79 -11.99
CA ALA A 34 -2.43 7.69 -11.23
C ALA A 34 -2.98 9.14 -11.22
N GLY A 35 -3.69 9.52 -12.29
CA GLY A 35 -4.41 10.82 -12.38
C GLY A 35 -5.51 11.00 -11.35
N LEU A 36 -6.09 9.92 -10.82
CA LEU A 36 -7.10 9.96 -9.76
C LEU A 36 -6.51 10.32 -8.39
N VAL A 37 -5.22 10.09 -8.18
CA VAL A 37 -4.50 10.49 -6.96
C VAL A 37 -4.09 11.95 -7.11
N ARG A 38 -4.63 12.82 -6.26
CA ARG A 38 -4.35 14.26 -6.28
C ARG A 38 -3.35 14.63 -5.19
N ASP A 39 -2.64 15.73 -5.40
CA ASP A 39 -1.73 16.28 -4.41
C ASP A 39 -2.45 16.55 -3.08
N GLY A 40 -1.77 16.26 -1.97
CA GLY A 40 -2.28 16.45 -0.62
C GLY A 40 -3.19 15.31 -0.11
N MET A 41 -3.51 14.30 -0.93
CA MET A 41 -4.36 13.18 -0.50
C MET A 41 -3.67 12.25 0.50
N GLN A 42 -4.50 11.63 1.34
CA GLN A 42 -4.11 10.47 2.13
C GLN A 42 -4.26 9.20 1.27
N VAL A 43 -3.14 8.50 1.06
CA VAL A 43 -3.06 7.29 0.23
C VAL A 43 -2.81 6.08 1.10
N GLY A 44 -3.74 5.13 1.10
CA GLY A 44 -3.54 3.82 1.71
C GLY A 44 -2.91 2.86 0.70
N ILE A 45 -1.85 2.16 1.08
CA ILE A 45 -1.11 1.26 0.20
C ILE A 45 -1.27 -0.18 0.67
N GLY A 46 -1.75 -1.04 -0.22
CA GLY A 46 -1.97 -2.45 0.03
C GLY A 46 -0.70 -3.30 0.05
N GLY A 47 -0.88 -4.58 0.33
CA GLY A 47 0.21 -5.52 0.52
C GLY A 47 0.98 -5.25 1.82
N SER A 48 2.12 -5.93 1.99
CA SER A 48 2.99 -5.74 3.15
C SER A 48 4.42 -6.11 2.79
N THR A 49 5.40 -5.39 3.31
CA THR A 49 6.81 -5.56 2.97
C THR A 49 7.02 -5.60 1.44
N MET A 50 7.57 -6.68 0.91
CA MET A 50 7.76 -6.87 -0.53
C MET A 50 6.64 -7.68 -1.20
N SER A 51 5.51 -7.94 -0.51
CA SER A 51 4.43 -8.74 -1.08
C SER A 51 3.29 -7.87 -1.61
N ARG A 52 2.95 -8.07 -2.86
CA ARG A 52 1.85 -7.41 -3.58
C ARG A 52 1.83 -5.87 -3.44
N THR A 53 3.00 -5.26 -3.38
CA THR A 53 3.13 -3.80 -3.40
C THR A 53 2.67 -3.28 -4.77
N PRO A 54 1.81 -2.26 -4.85
CA PRO A 54 1.36 -1.70 -6.13
C PRO A 54 2.45 -0.82 -6.77
N MET A 55 3.63 -1.42 -7.06
CA MET A 55 4.83 -0.70 -7.48
C MET A 55 4.66 0.05 -8.80
N ALA A 56 3.93 -0.54 -9.75
CA ALA A 56 3.67 0.12 -11.03
C ALA A 56 2.91 1.45 -10.84
N LEU A 57 1.93 1.48 -9.93
CA LEU A 57 1.18 2.70 -9.66
C LEU A 57 2.02 3.72 -8.89
N ILE A 58 2.82 3.27 -7.90
CA ILE A 58 3.78 4.14 -7.20
C ILE A 58 4.78 4.76 -8.18
N TRP A 59 5.32 3.95 -9.08
CA TRP A 59 6.21 4.38 -10.15
C TRP A 59 5.57 5.48 -11.03
N GLU A 60 4.31 5.31 -11.41
CA GLU A 60 3.60 6.28 -12.22
C GLU A 60 3.25 7.57 -11.45
N LEU A 61 2.94 7.47 -10.14
CA LEU A 61 2.75 8.65 -9.29
C LEU A 61 4.01 9.53 -9.26
N ILE A 62 5.19 8.92 -9.18
CA ILE A 62 6.48 9.64 -9.22
C ILE A 62 6.67 10.30 -10.58
N ARG A 63 6.43 9.59 -11.67
CA ARG A 63 6.55 10.13 -13.05
C ARG A 63 5.65 11.32 -13.31
N GLN A 64 4.41 11.28 -12.79
CA GLN A 64 3.46 12.39 -12.89
C GLN A 64 3.79 13.54 -11.93
N GLY A 65 4.81 13.37 -11.07
CA GLY A 65 5.23 14.40 -10.13
C GLY A 65 4.17 14.73 -9.07
N ARG A 66 3.40 13.73 -8.61
CA ARG A 66 2.47 13.90 -7.48
C ARG A 66 3.22 14.32 -6.24
N LYS A 67 2.58 15.12 -5.38
CA LYS A 67 3.25 15.75 -4.24
C LYS A 67 2.37 15.80 -3.00
N GLN A 68 3.03 15.99 -1.85
CA GLN A 68 2.38 16.26 -0.58
C GLN A 68 1.43 15.15 -0.12
N LEU A 69 1.67 13.90 -0.57
CA LEU A 69 0.85 12.80 -0.13
C LEU A 69 1.19 12.40 1.31
N SER A 70 0.17 11.98 2.07
CA SER A 70 0.33 11.24 3.32
C SER A 70 0.07 9.77 3.04
N CYS A 71 1.11 8.95 3.00
CA CYS A 71 1.02 7.55 2.63
C CYS A 71 0.92 6.66 3.88
N SER A 72 -0.06 5.78 3.93
CA SER A 72 -0.27 4.85 5.04
C SER A 72 -0.18 3.40 4.57
N ARG A 73 0.68 2.61 5.23
CA ARG A 73 0.88 1.20 4.93
C ARG A 73 1.27 0.43 6.19
N CYS A 74 0.89 -0.83 6.24
CA CYS A 74 1.23 -1.70 7.38
C CYS A 74 2.74 -1.76 7.64
N ILE A 75 3.53 -2.21 6.67
CA ILE A 75 4.99 -2.22 6.68
C ILE A 75 5.46 -1.76 5.32
N VAL A 76 6.31 -0.73 5.29
CA VAL A 76 6.91 -0.23 4.05
C VAL A 76 8.30 -0.83 3.83
N SER A 77 8.68 -0.92 2.56
CA SER A 77 9.99 -1.38 2.11
C SER A 77 10.55 -0.38 1.08
N THR A 78 10.99 -0.85 -0.08
CA THR A 78 11.49 -0.01 -1.19
C THR A 78 10.46 1.03 -1.65
N ASP A 79 9.17 0.73 -1.51
CA ASP A 79 8.09 1.68 -1.77
C ASP A 79 8.19 2.95 -0.91
N GLY A 80 8.55 2.80 0.38
CA GLY A 80 8.79 3.94 1.26
C GLY A 80 9.97 4.80 0.81
N ASP A 81 11.05 4.15 0.37
CA ASP A 81 12.22 4.86 -0.19
C ASP A 81 11.85 5.66 -1.44
N LEU A 82 11.09 5.04 -2.35
CA LEU A 82 10.64 5.68 -3.59
C LEU A 82 9.67 6.82 -3.32
N LEU A 83 8.76 6.66 -2.36
CA LEU A 83 7.80 7.70 -2.00
C LEU A 83 8.48 8.94 -1.40
N PHE A 84 9.47 8.76 -0.51
CA PHE A 84 10.23 9.85 0.06
C PHE A 84 11.26 10.41 -0.92
N GLY A 85 12.13 9.55 -1.45
CA GLY A 85 13.19 9.96 -2.37
C GLY A 85 12.67 10.51 -3.71
N GLY A 86 11.54 10.00 -4.19
CA GLY A 86 10.81 10.51 -5.37
C GLY A 86 10.03 11.80 -5.12
N GLY A 87 10.00 12.30 -3.88
CA GLY A 87 9.35 13.56 -3.52
C GLY A 87 7.82 13.53 -3.57
N VAL A 88 7.22 12.34 -3.61
CA VAL A 88 5.76 12.14 -3.70
C VAL A 88 5.10 12.28 -2.34
N ALA A 89 5.65 11.64 -1.31
CA ALA A 89 5.13 11.68 0.03
C ALA A 89 5.86 12.71 0.89
N ASP A 90 5.10 13.47 1.68
CA ASP A 90 5.62 14.29 2.78
C ASP A 90 5.47 13.59 4.13
N GLU A 91 4.67 12.53 4.17
CA GLU A 91 4.44 11.76 5.37
C GLU A 91 4.25 10.28 5.05
N ILE A 92 4.82 9.42 5.89
CA ILE A 92 4.54 7.98 5.91
C ILE A 92 4.06 7.57 7.30
N VAL A 93 2.89 6.92 7.34
CA VAL A 93 2.25 6.35 8.52
C VAL A 93 2.35 4.83 8.44
N THR A 94 3.15 4.20 9.30
CA THR A 94 3.43 2.76 9.21
C THR A 94 3.81 2.19 10.57
N SER A 95 3.96 0.87 10.64
CA SER A 95 4.45 0.21 11.84
C SER A 95 5.95 -0.08 11.80
N TRP A 96 6.53 -0.13 10.62
CA TRP A 96 7.95 -0.39 10.44
C TRP A 96 8.39 -0.09 9.00
N PHE A 97 9.68 0.24 8.83
CA PHE A 97 10.30 0.37 7.52
C PHE A 97 11.62 -0.39 7.47
N ALA A 98 11.78 -1.21 6.45
CA ALA A 98 13.01 -1.96 6.21
C ALA A 98 13.08 -2.45 4.76
N GLN A 99 14.30 -2.71 4.29
CA GLN A 99 14.55 -3.34 2.99
C GLN A 99 14.34 -4.86 3.03
N GLY A 100 13.23 -5.29 3.68
CA GLY A 100 13.00 -6.69 4.03
C GLY A 100 13.92 -7.16 5.18
N ILE A 101 13.81 -8.45 5.54
CA ILE A 101 14.63 -9.05 6.62
C ILE A 101 16.09 -9.14 6.21
N LEU A 102 16.38 -9.31 4.92
CA LEU A 102 17.72 -9.60 4.41
C LEU A 102 18.68 -8.40 4.48
N TRP A 103 18.18 -7.19 4.27
CA TRP A 103 19.02 -6.00 4.12
C TRP A 103 18.85 -4.97 5.23
N GLY A 104 17.99 -5.24 6.19
CA GLY A 104 17.81 -4.40 7.37
C GLY A 104 17.10 -3.07 7.11
N LEU A 105 17.42 -2.07 7.92
CA LEU A 105 16.74 -0.78 7.92
C LEU A 105 17.04 0.04 6.66
N SER A 106 16.02 0.61 6.04
CA SER A 106 16.18 1.53 4.91
C SER A 106 17.02 2.75 5.29
N LYS A 107 18.09 2.99 4.53
CA LYS A 107 18.92 4.19 4.73
C LYS A 107 18.31 5.44 4.10
N VAL A 108 17.50 5.29 3.05
CA VAL A 108 16.82 6.44 2.41
C VAL A 108 15.76 7.00 3.35
N MET A 109 14.86 6.14 3.86
CA MET A 109 13.86 6.59 4.83
C MET A 109 14.50 7.16 6.10
N ARG A 110 15.53 6.47 6.61
CA ARG A 110 16.28 6.94 7.77
C ARG A 110 16.89 8.32 7.55
N HIS A 111 17.49 8.56 6.39
CA HIS A 111 18.05 9.86 6.02
C HIS A 111 16.99 10.97 6.13
N HIS A 112 15.84 10.79 5.52
CA HIS A 112 14.75 11.77 5.53
C HIS A 112 14.17 11.99 6.94
N VAL A 113 14.01 10.92 7.72
CA VAL A 113 13.50 11.01 9.10
C VAL A 113 14.49 11.74 10.01
N GLU A 114 15.79 11.45 9.91
CA GLU A 114 16.84 12.11 10.71
C GLU A 114 17.06 13.56 10.26
N ALA A 115 16.93 13.87 8.98
CA ALA A 115 16.99 15.24 8.46
C ALA A 115 15.75 16.08 8.87
N GLY A 116 14.64 15.44 9.21
CA GLY A 116 13.40 16.10 9.60
C GLY A 116 12.67 16.80 8.45
N ASP A 117 13.03 16.49 7.20
CA ASP A 117 12.39 17.06 6.02
C ASP A 117 11.12 16.30 5.59
N LYS A 118 10.93 15.09 6.11
CA LYS A 118 9.77 14.24 5.94
C LYS A 118 9.20 13.78 7.28
N ARG A 119 7.87 13.62 7.33
CA ARG A 119 7.20 13.16 8.54
C ARG A 119 7.07 11.63 8.55
N TYR A 120 7.38 11.04 9.67
CA TYR A 120 7.23 9.61 9.91
C TYR A 120 6.37 9.40 11.14
N GLN A 121 5.28 8.66 10.99
CA GLN A 121 4.39 8.29 12.09
C GLN A 121 4.46 6.78 12.33
N GLU A 122 5.06 6.40 13.44
CA GLU A 122 5.12 5.01 13.85
C GLU A 122 3.92 4.62 14.73
N TRP A 123 3.32 3.51 14.39
CA TRP A 123 2.27 2.82 15.15
C TRP A 123 2.67 1.36 15.34
N SER A 124 2.12 0.67 16.35
CA SER A 124 2.29 -0.79 16.37
C SER A 124 1.58 -1.44 15.18
N HIS A 125 2.06 -2.61 14.77
CA HIS A 125 1.47 -3.35 13.65
C HIS A 125 -0.02 -3.63 13.85
N LEU A 126 -0.40 -4.07 15.07
CA LEU A 126 -1.80 -4.25 15.42
C LEU A 126 -2.58 -2.94 15.36
N ALA A 127 -2.00 -1.83 15.84
CA ALA A 127 -2.67 -0.54 15.79
C ALA A 127 -2.97 -0.10 14.36
N MET A 128 -2.03 -0.27 13.43
CA MET A 128 -2.28 0.03 12.00
C MET A 128 -3.46 -0.76 11.45
N GLY A 129 -3.51 -2.08 11.70
CA GLY A 129 -4.64 -2.91 11.25
C GLY A 129 -5.96 -2.49 11.88
N MET A 130 -5.97 -2.20 13.17
CA MET A 130 -7.19 -1.80 13.87
C MET A 130 -7.67 -0.41 13.47
N ARG A 131 -6.77 0.49 13.06
CA ARG A 131 -7.13 1.80 12.51
C ARG A 131 -7.85 1.67 11.16
N PHE A 132 -7.33 0.85 10.22
CA PHE A 132 -8.03 0.54 8.97
C PHE A 132 -9.35 -0.18 9.21
N ARG A 133 -9.35 -1.16 10.13
CA ARG A 133 -10.56 -1.89 10.49
C ARG A 133 -11.64 -0.99 11.07
N ALA A 134 -11.28 -0.05 11.95
CA ALA A 134 -12.20 0.95 12.47
C ALA A 134 -12.83 1.78 11.33
N GLY A 135 -11.99 2.26 10.39
CA GLY A 135 -12.45 2.97 9.20
C GLY A 135 -13.41 2.13 8.35
N GLY A 136 -13.04 0.88 8.05
CA GLY A 136 -13.86 -0.04 7.27
C GLY A 136 -15.20 -0.42 7.94
N MET A 137 -15.24 -0.45 9.27
CA MET A 137 -16.46 -0.66 10.05
C MET A 137 -17.32 0.61 10.20
N GLY A 138 -16.79 1.78 9.81
CA GLY A 138 -17.47 3.07 10.00
C GLY A 138 -17.56 3.49 11.48
N VAL A 139 -16.63 3.04 12.33
CA VAL A 139 -16.53 3.46 13.72
C VAL A 139 -15.34 4.38 13.94
N PRO A 140 -15.41 5.38 14.83
CA PRO A 140 -14.36 6.39 14.96
C PRO A 140 -13.07 5.86 15.61
N PHE A 141 -13.13 4.72 16.26
CA PHE A 141 -11.98 4.07 16.93
C PHE A 141 -12.23 2.60 17.22
N LEU A 142 -11.17 1.87 17.53
CA LEU A 142 -11.24 0.54 18.16
C LEU A 142 -10.31 0.47 19.37
N PRO A 143 -10.69 -0.33 20.41
CA PRO A 143 -9.84 -0.56 21.57
C PRO A 143 -8.78 -1.64 21.27
N ILE A 144 -7.56 -1.40 21.77
CA ILE A 144 -6.43 -2.35 21.68
C ILE A 144 -5.65 -2.39 22.99
N ARG A 145 -4.76 -3.36 23.14
CA ARG A 145 -3.78 -3.43 24.24
C ARG A 145 -2.35 -3.13 23.80
N SER A 146 -2.04 -3.29 22.51
CA SER A 146 -0.71 -2.96 22.00
C SER A 146 -0.42 -1.47 22.17
N MET A 147 0.84 -1.13 22.27
CA MET A 147 1.40 0.19 22.58
C MET A 147 1.29 0.64 24.04
N LEU A 148 0.39 0.08 24.87
CA LEU A 148 0.34 0.41 26.29
C LEU A 148 1.71 0.16 26.94
N GLY A 149 2.21 1.17 27.67
CA GLY A 149 3.51 1.10 28.35
C GLY A 149 4.73 1.15 27.43
N SER A 150 4.56 1.48 26.14
CA SER A 150 5.65 1.66 25.20
C SER A 150 5.98 3.15 24.99
N ASP A 151 7.19 3.41 24.48
CA ASP A 151 7.65 4.75 24.11
C ASP A 151 6.89 5.36 22.91
N LEU A 152 6.04 4.57 22.24
CA LEU A 152 5.16 5.08 21.18
C LEU A 152 4.00 5.94 21.74
N MET A 153 3.57 5.69 22.97
CA MET A 153 2.43 6.38 23.56
C MET A 153 2.58 7.92 23.61
N PRO A 154 3.70 8.46 24.11
CA PRO A 154 3.92 9.92 24.11
C PRO A 154 3.96 10.53 22.71
N LEU A 155 4.35 9.74 21.69
CA LEU A 155 4.45 10.18 20.31
C LEU A 155 3.11 10.13 19.55
N ARG A 156 2.08 9.51 20.16
CA ARG A 156 0.75 9.34 19.57
C ARG A 156 -0.35 9.92 20.47
N PRO A 157 -0.39 11.24 20.67
CA PRO A 157 -1.36 11.88 21.56
C PRO A 157 -2.81 11.73 21.07
N GLU A 158 -3.03 11.36 19.82
CA GLU A 158 -4.33 11.03 19.26
C GLU A 158 -4.90 9.70 19.77
N ALA A 159 -4.07 8.75 20.19
CA ALA A 159 -4.50 7.55 20.91
C ALA A 159 -4.83 7.88 22.37
N LYS A 160 -5.88 7.30 22.92
CA LYS A 160 -6.38 7.62 24.24
C LYS A 160 -6.48 6.39 25.13
N GLU A 161 -5.91 6.45 26.33
CA GLU A 161 -6.16 5.43 27.34
C GLU A 161 -7.59 5.54 27.88
N PHE A 162 -8.20 4.40 28.18
CA PHE A 162 -9.47 4.35 28.90
C PHE A 162 -9.56 3.06 29.72
N ASP A 163 -10.43 3.08 30.73
CA ASP A 163 -10.73 1.90 31.53
C ASP A 163 -11.90 1.15 30.90
N CYS A 164 -11.70 -0.15 30.65
CA CYS A 164 -12.75 -1.00 30.08
C CYS A 164 -13.98 -1.02 31.00
N PRO A 165 -15.18 -0.63 30.54
CA PRO A 165 -16.36 -0.59 31.37
C PRO A 165 -16.85 -1.97 31.85
N PHE A 166 -16.34 -3.04 31.26
CA PHE A 166 -16.72 -4.41 31.59
C PHE A 166 -15.72 -5.10 32.53
N THR A 167 -14.43 -4.83 32.38
CA THR A 167 -13.37 -5.55 33.12
C THR A 167 -12.53 -4.62 34.02
N GLY A 168 -12.63 -3.30 33.85
CA GLY A 168 -11.76 -2.32 34.52
C GLY A 168 -10.32 -2.27 34.03
N GLU A 169 -9.95 -3.09 33.04
CA GLU A 169 -8.59 -3.11 32.51
C GLU A 169 -8.29 -1.86 31.66
N LYS A 170 -7.02 -1.41 31.70
CA LYS A 170 -6.53 -0.34 30.83
C LYS A 170 -6.47 -0.82 29.38
N LEU A 171 -7.06 -0.05 28.49
CA LEU A 171 -7.03 -0.23 27.03
C LEU A 171 -6.62 1.09 26.36
N LEU A 172 -6.24 0.99 25.09
CA LEU A 172 -5.93 2.14 24.26
C LEU A 172 -6.95 2.24 23.12
N LEU A 173 -7.57 3.40 22.97
CA LEU A 173 -8.42 3.71 21.80
C LEU A 173 -7.53 4.21 20.67
N VAL A 174 -7.51 3.51 19.55
CA VAL A 174 -6.82 3.96 18.34
C VAL A 174 -7.82 4.54 17.36
N PRO A 175 -7.57 5.77 16.83
CA PRO A 175 -8.50 6.43 15.93
C PRO A 175 -8.57 5.71 14.57
N ALA A 176 -9.73 5.74 13.95
CA ALA A 176 -9.92 5.23 12.59
C ALA A 176 -8.98 5.94 11.60
N LEU A 177 -8.58 5.21 10.57
CA LEU A 177 -7.82 5.72 9.42
C LEU A 177 -8.64 5.48 8.15
N ASN A 178 -9.08 6.57 7.53
CA ASN A 178 -9.89 6.56 6.32
C ASN A 178 -9.12 7.27 5.18
N PRO A 179 -8.29 6.56 4.42
CA PRO A 179 -7.59 7.18 3.29
C PRO A 179 -8.55 7.73 2.23
N ASP A 180 -8.16 8.83 1.57
CA ASP A 180 -8.89 9.36 0.42
C ASP A 180 -8.91 8.34 -0.72
N VAL A 181 -7.77 7.65 -0.92
CA VAL A 181 -7.64 6.61 -1.92
C VAL A 181 -6.80 5.44 -1.39
N ALA A 182 -7.26 4.22 -1.64
CA ALA A 182 -6.45 3.01 -1.47
C ALA A 182 -5.92 2.54 -2.83
N ILE A 183 -4.64 2.21 -2.88
CA ILE A 183 -4.00 1.57 -4.03
C ILE A 183 -3.60 0.15 -3.65
N ILE A 184 -4.15 -0.85 -4.35
CA ILE A 184 -3.98 -2.26 -3.95
C ILE A 184 -3.65 -3.10 -5.18
N HIS A 185 -2.62 -3.94 -5.08
CA HIS A 185 -2.26 -4.90 -6.14
C HIS A 185 -2.79 -6.30 -5.83
N VAL A 186 -3.38 -6.94 -6.84
CA VAL A 186 -4.01 -8.27 -6.70
C VAL A 186 -3.61 -9.19 -7.86
N GLN A 187 -3.69 -10.50 -7.64
CA GLN A 187 -3.35 -11.48 -8.68
C GLN A 187 -4.34 -11.45 -9.83
N ARG A 188 -5.62 -11.24 -9.56
CA ARG A 188 -6.67 -11.15 -10.59
C ARG A 188 -7.90 -10.40 -10.09
N CYS A 189 -8.58 -9.77 -11.01
CA CYS A 189 -9.92 -9.21 -10.81
C CYS A 189 -10.71 -9.28 -12.12
N ASP A 190 -12.01 -9.00 -12.07
CA ASP A 190 -12.78 -8.76 -13.29
C ASP A 190 -12.81 -7.26 -13.67
N ALA A 191 -13.34 -6.94 -14.83
CA ALA A 191 -13.46 -5.57 -15.32
C ALA A 191 -14.33 -4.66 -14.42
N TYR A 192 -15.12 -5.25 -13.53
CA TYR A 192 -15.98 -4.53 -12.59
C TYR A 192 -15.26 -4.21 -11.27
N GLY A 193 -14.13 -4.88 -10.99
CA GLY A 193 -13.35 -4.71 -9.78
C GLY A 193 -13.61 -5.73 -8.67
N ASN A 194 -14.21 -6.90 -8.98
CA ASN A 194 -14.23 -8.01 -8.03
C ASN A 194 -12.85 -8.65 -7.98
N ALA A 195 -12.12 -8.46 -6.90
CA ALA A 195 -10.72 -8.87 -6.78
C ALA A 195 -10.56 -10.12 -5.92
N GLN A 196 -9.74 -11.04 -6.43
CA GLN A 196 -9.33 -12.25 -5.72
C GLN A 196 -7.86 -12.14 -5.31
N ILE A 197 -7.58 -12.51 -4.07
CA ILE A 197 -6.26 -12.48 -3.47
C ILE A 197 -5.89 -13.90 -3.05
N ASP A 198 -4.75 -14.38 -3.57
CA ASP A 198 -4.15 -15.63 -3.16
C ASP A 198 -3.11 -15.36 -2.05
N GLY A 199 -2.98 -16.28 -1.10
CA GLY A 199 -2.06 -16.16 0.01
C GLY A 199 -2.52 -15.18 1.09
N LEU A 200 -1.56 -14.47 1.68
CA LEU A 200 -1.83 -13.54 2.79
C LEU A 200 -2.55 -12.29 2.31
N GLN A 201 -3.65 -11.96 2.98
CA GLN A 201 -4.49 -10.82 2.64
C GLN A 201 -4.02 -9.52 3.31
N PHE A 202 -3.15 -9.63 4.31
CA PHE A 202 -2.66 -8.52 5.12
C PHE A 202 -3.82 -7.64 5.64
N MET A 203 -3.75 -6.33 5.38
CA MET A 203 -4.80 -5.37 5.76
C MET A 203 -5.63 -4.89 4.56
N ASP A 204 -5.48 -5.51 3.40
CA ASP A 204 -6.05 -5.03 2.13
C ASP A 204 -7.58 -4.94 2.15
N ILE A 205 -8.24 -5.89 2.82
CA ILE A 205 -9.71 -5.90 2.92
C ILE A 205 -10.18 -4.71 3.77
N ASP A 206 -9.59 -4.56 4.96
CA ASP A 206 -9.95 -3.47 5.87
C ASP A 206 -9.59 -2.11 5.25
N LEU A 207 -8.47 -2.03 4.55
CA LEU A 207 -8.03 -0.84 3.80
C LEU A 207 -9.02 -0.48 2.68
N ALA A 208 -9.44 -1.47 1.86
CA ALA A 208 -10.39 -1.23 0.77
C ALA A 208 -11.77 -0.76 1.28
N LEU A 209 -12.18 -1.24 2.46
CA LEU A 209 -13.42 -0.81 3.11
C LEU A 209 -13.30 0.56 3.77
N ALA A 210 -12.10 0.91 4.25
CA ALA A 210 -11.83 2.16 4.96
C ALA A 210 -11.68 3.37 4.03
N ALA A 211 -11.19 3.15 2.80
CA ALA A 211 -10.87 4.21 1.86
C ALA A 211 -12.12 4.80 1.18
N ASN A 212 -12.04 6.10 0.86
CA ASN A 212 -13.10 6.78 0.11
C ASN A 212 -13.14 6.35 -1.36
N SER A 213 -12.01 5.96 -1.95
CA SER A 213 -11.91 5.35 -3.28
C SER A 213 -10.86 4.26 -3.32
N VAL A 214 -10.98 3.31 -4.26
CA VAL A 214 -10.02 2.21 -4.41
C VAL A 214 -9.60 2.07 -5.86
N ILE A 215 -8.30 2.08 -6.09
CA ILE A 215 -7.66 1.75 -7.36
C ILE A 215 -7.03 0.37 -7.23
N LEU A 216 -7.46 -0.57 -8.04
CA LEU A 216 -6.84 -1.88 -8.15
C LEU A 216 -5.85 -1.89 -9.30
N THR A 217 -4.63 -2.34 -9.05
CA THR A 217 -3.76 -2.87 -10.09
C THR A 217 -3.82 -4.39 -10.03
N THR A 218 -3.82 -5.05 -11.16
CA THR A 218 -3.95 -6.51 -11.24
C THR A 218 -3.00 -7.11 -12.27
N GLU A 219 -2.52 -8.31 -11.97
CA GLU A 219 -1.73 -9.08 -12.91
C GLU A 219 -2.54 -9.53 -14.13
N ARG A 220 -3.84 -9.75 -13.93
CA ARG A 220 -4.72 -10.20 -15.00
C ARG A 220 -6.18 -9.84 -14.73
N ILE A 221 -6.84 -9.32 -15.75
CA ILE A 221 -8.31 -9.22 -15.80
C ILE A 221 -8.87 -10.55 -16.29
N VAL A 222 -9.79 -11.11 -15.53
CA VAL A 222 -10.49 -12.35 -15.85
C VAL A 222 -11.98 -12.10 -16.05
N SER A 223 -12.69 -13.05 -16.65
CA SER A 223 -14.14 -12.93 -16.81
C SER A 223 -14.87 -12.97 -15.47
N ASN A 224 -16.01 -12.28 -15.37
CA ASN A 224 -16.86 -12.35 -14.19
C ASN A 224 -17.29 -13.79 -13.88
N ASP A 225 -17.48 -14.65 -14.90
CA ASP A 225 -17.79 -16.05 -14.69
C ASP A 225 -16.69 -16.83 -13.99
N GLN A 226 -15.41 -16.50 -14.25
CA GLN A 226 -14.30 -17.08 -13.49
C GLN A 226 -14.32 -16.65 -12.03
N ILE A 227 -14.59 -15.38 -11.75
CA ILE A 227 -14.76 -14.87 -10.37
C ILE A 227 -15.87 -15.62 -9.65
N ARG A 228 -17.03 -15.79 -10.30
CA ARG A 228 -18.22 -16.43 -9.71
C ARG A 228 -18.05 -17.92 -9.44
N ARG A 229 -17.09 -18.59 -10.07
CA ARG A 229 -16.79 -20.02 -9.79
C ARG A 229 -16.15 -20.24 -8.43
N MET A 230 -15.41 -19.25 -7.91
CA MET A 230 -14.77 -19.30 -6.59
C MET A 230 -15.07 -17.99 -5.82
N PRO A 231 -16.33 -17.79 -5.40
CA PRO A 231 -16.73 -16.51 -4.81
C PRO A 231 -16.10 -16.24 -3.45
N ASP A 232 -15.73 -17.28 -2.72
CA ASP A 232 -15.01 -17.20 -1.43
C ASP A 232 -13.58 -16.66 -1.55
N HIS A 233 -12.97 -16.73 -2.74
CA HIS A 233 -11.69 -16.10 -3.04
C HIS A 233 -11.82 -14.59 -3.31
N THR A 234 -13.01 -14.07 -3.56
CA THR A 234 -13.24 -12.63 -3.76
C THR A 234 -13.14 -11.91 -2.42
N LYS A 235 -12.07 -11.13 -2.26
CA LYS A 235 -11.75 -10.42 -1.02
C LYS A 235 -12.16 -8.95 -1.06
N ILE A 236 -12.08 -8.33 -2.22
CA ILE A 236 -12.54 -6.96 -2.43
C ILE A 236 -13.67 -6.98 -3.45
N PRO A 237 -14.90 -6.61 -3.05
CA PRO A 237 -16.04 -6.60 -3.95
C PRO A 237 -16.05 -5.36 -4.84
N PHE A 238 -16.63 -5.46 -6.04
CA PHE A 238 -16.69 -4.37 -7.02
C PHE A 238 -17.20 -3.04 -6.46
N MET A 239 -18.10 -3.08 -5.50
CA MET A 239 -18.70 -1.88 -4.90
C MET A 239 -17.72 -1.01 -4.13
N CYS A 240 -16.56 -1.55 -3.77
CA CYS A 240 -15.48 -0.80 -3.12
C CYS A 240 -14.50 -0.17 -4.12
N VAL A 241 -14.54 -0.57 -5.40
CA VAL A 241 -13.52 -0.26 -6.40
C VAL A 241 -14.01 0.83 -7.34
N ASP A 242 -13.14 1.77 -7.68
CA ASP A 242 -13.42 2.88 -8.59
C ASP A 242 -12.66 2.79 -9.91
N ALA A 243 -11.46 2.19 -9.90
CA ALA A 243 -10.64 1.96 -11.08
C ALA A 243 -9.91 0.62 -11.03
N VAL A 244 -9.72 0.00 -12.19
CA VAL A 244 -9.00 -1.26 -12.41
C VAL A 244 -7.93 -1.04 -13.48
N VAL A 245 -6.70 -1.43 -13.19
CA VAL A 245 -5.58 -1.37 -14.14
C VAL A 245 -4.98 -2.76 -14.32
N GLU A 246 -5.03 -3.30 -15.53
CA GLU A 246 -4.27 -4.49 -15.85
C GLU A 246 -2.81 -4.12 -16.08
N VAL A 247 -1.93 -4.60 -15.23
CA VAL A 247 -0.49 -4.32 -15.30
C VAL A 247 0.30 -5.56 -14.86
N PRO A 248 0.64 -6.43 -15.80
CA PRO A 248 1.44 -7.62 -15.51
C PRO A 248 2.78 -7.25 -14.85
N TYR A 249 3.17 -8.05 -13.86
CA TYR A 249 4.33 -7.75 -13.00
C TYR A 249 4.20 -6.42 -12.25
N GLY A 250 2.99 -6.01 -11.92
CA GLY A 250 2.71 -4.71 -11.32
C GLY A 250 3.27 -4.52 -9.90
N ALA A 251 3.69 -5.61 -9.24
CA ALA A 251 4.41 -5.55 -7.97
C ALA A 251 5.94 -5.54 -8.13
N ALA A 252 6.50 -5.76 -9.35
CA ALA A 252 7.95 -5.81 -9.58
C ALA A 252 8.66 -4.52 -9.09
N PRO A 253 9.86 -4.61 -8.51
CA PRO A 253 10.70 -5.79 -8.30
C PRO A 253 10.33 -6.64 -7.08
N HIS A 254 9.23 -6.33 -6.40
CA HIS A 254 8.69 -7.11 -5.30
C HIS A 254 7.96 -8.36 -5.80
N GLU A 255 7.51 -9.22 -4.90
CA GLU A 255 6.79 -10.44 -5.20
C GLU A 255 5.30 -10.21 -5.48
N CYS A 256 4.71 -11.11 -6.26
CA CYS A 256 3.28 -11.37 -6.25
C CYS A 256 3.05 -12.86 -5.98
N TYR A 257 2.64 -13.19 -4.75
CA TYR A 257 2.53 -14.56 -4.25
C TYR A 257 1.85 -15.48 -5.25
N GLY A 258 2.50 -16.61 -5.54
CA GLY A 258 2.04 -17.62 -6.46
C GLY A 258 2.24 -17.31 -7.96
N LEU A 259 2.78 -16.15 -8.30
CA LEU A 259 3.06 -15.77 -9.68
C LEU A 259 4.56 -15.53 -9.91
N TYR A 260 5.21 -14.79 -9.05
CA TYR A 260 6.66 -14.53 -9.10
C TYR A 260 7.21 -14.13 -7.73
N GLU A 261 8.43 -14.53 -7.48
CA GLU A 261 9.24 -14.14 -6.31
C GLU A 261 9.88 -12.76 -6.51
N PRO A 262 10.46 -12.14 -5.46
CA PRO A 262 11.17 -10.88 -5.62
C PRO A 262 12.33 -10.99 -6.61
N MET A 263 12.58 -9.94 -7.38
CA MET A 263 13.67 -9.84 -8.34
C MET A 263 14.97 -9.51 -7.59
N MET A 264 15.60 -10.57 -7.05
CA MET A 264 16.64 -10.48 -6.03
C MET A 264 17.88 -9.74 -6.50
N LYS A 265 18.35 -9.97 -7.75
CA LYS A 265 19.55 -9.29 -8.28
C LYS A 265 19.31 -7.78 -8.41
N HIS A 266 18.11 -7.41 -8.88
CA HIS A 266 17.72 -6.01 -8.95
C HIS A 266 17.63 -5.37 -7.56
N MET A 267 17.01 -6.07 -6.60
CA MET A 267 16.89 -5.58 -5.23
C MET A 267 18.23 -5.45 -4.54
N GLU A 268 19.15 -6.41 -4.71
CA GLU A 268 20.50 -6.35 -4.17
C GLU A 268 21.29 -5.15 -4.74
N ALA A 269 21.20 -4.94 -6.06
CA ALA A 269 21.83 -3.80 -6.71
C ALA A 269 21.27 -2.47 -6.21
N TYR A 270 19.94 -2.37 -6.07
CA TYR A 270 19.27 -1.21 -5.50
C TYR A 270 19.76 -0.92 -4.07
N VAL A 271 19.70 -1.93 -3.19
CA VAL A 271 20.11 -1.79 -1.79
C VAL A 271 21.58 -1.42 -1.67
N ALA A 272 22.47 -2.04 -2.46
CA ALA A 272 23.89 -1.67 -2.48
C ALA A 272 24.10 -0.21 -2.87
N GLN A 273 23.37 0.26 -3.89
CA GLN A 273 23.44 1.64 -4.39
C GLN A 273 22.98 2.66 -3.33
N VAL A 274 21.80 2.47 -2.72
CA VAL A 274 21.29 3.43 -1.71
C VAL A 274 21.96 3.30 -0.37
N ASN A 275 22.60 2.18 -0.07
CA ASN A 275 23.42 2.01 1.13
C ASN A 275 24.79 2.70 1.02
N ALA A 276 25.30 2.84 -0.19
CA ALA A 276 26.55 3.60 -0.43
C ALA A 276 26.31 5.11 -0.23
N ASP A 277 25.21 5.62 -0.77
CA ASP A 277 24.77 7.02 -0.58
C ASP A 277 23.24 7.07 -0.74
N PRO A 278 22.48 7.39 0.32
CA PRO A 278 21.02 7.36 0.25
C PRO A 278 20.41 8.46 -0.64
N VAL A 279 21.11 9.58 -0.84
CA VAL A 279 20.63 10.70 -1.65
C VAL A 279 21.01 10.51 -3.11
N GLU A 280 22.31 10.41 -3.40
CA GLU A 280 22.77 10.26 -4.78
C GLU A 280 22.41 8.89 -5.36
N GLY A 281 22.43 7.84 -4.52
CA GLY A 281 22.00 6.51 -4.91
C GLY A 281 20.52 6.46 -5.29
N MET A 282 19.67 7.10 -4.51
CA MET A 282 18.23 7.21 -4.82
C MET A 282 18.01 8.03 -6.10
N LYS A 283 18.67 9.18 -6.22
CA LYS A 283 18.57 9.99 -7.43
C LYS A 283 18.97 9.22 -8.68
N ALA A 284 20.12 8.55 -8.65
CA ALA A 284 20.58 7.74 -9.79
C ALA A 284 19.61 6.57 -10.11
N TYR A 285 18.98 5.98 -9.10
CA TYR A 285 17.95 4.97 -9.30
C TYR A 285 16.71 5.56 -9.99
N LEU A 286 16.22 6.70 -9.52
CA LEU A 286 15.07 7.39 -10.11
C LEU A 286 15.35 7.79 -11.57
N ASP A 287 16.50 8.38 -11.84
CA ASP A 287 16.89 8.78 -13.19
C ASP A 287 16.91 7.59 -14.15
N ARG A 288 17.44 6.45 -13.71
CA ARG A 288 17.58 5.26 -14.56
C ARG A 288 16.29 4.46 -14.69
N PHE A 289 15.57 4.22 -13.59
CA PHE A 289 14.49 3.24 -13.52
C PHE A 289 13.09 3.85 -13.46
N VAL A 290 12.97 5.15 -13.16
CA VAL A 290 11.69 5.83 -13.11
C VAL A 290 11.53 6.83 -14.25
N TYR A 291 12.48 7.74 -14.42
CA TYR A 291 12.40 8.79 -15.45
C TYR A 291 12.94 8.34 -16.81
N GLY A 292 13.86 7.37 -16.85
CA GLY A 292 14.43 6.84 -18.10
C GLY A 292 13.41 6.07 -18.95
N PRO A 293 12.69 5.08 -18.39
CA PRO A 293 11.71 4.30 -19.15
C PRO A 293 10.48 5.13 -19.52
N LYS A 294 9.93 4.89 -20.72
CA LYS A 294 8.71 5.59 -21.18
C LYS A 294 7.43 5.01 -20.58
N ASN A 295 7.46 3.74 -20.21
CA ASN A 295 6.32 3.01 -19.67
C ASN A 295 6.79 1.83 -18.81
N TRP A 296 5.83 1.16 -18.17
CA TRP A 296 6.10 0.03 -17.27
C TRP A 296 6.82 -1.14 -17.96
N THR A 297 6.52 -1.41 -19.22
CA THR A 297 7.18 -2.48 -20.00
C THR A 297 8.67 -2.19 -20.22
N GLU A 298 9.02 -0.93 -20.49
CA GLU A 298 10.44 -0.53 -20.59
C GLU A 298 11.16 -0.63 -19.22
N PHE A 299 10.49 -0.29 -18.12
CA PHE A 299 11.03 -0.54 -16.79
C PHE A 299 11.34 -2.03 -16.55
N LEU A 300 10.40 -2.92 -16.87
CA LEU A 300 10.62 -4.37 -16.78
C LEU A 300 11.79 -4.83 -17.67
N SER A 301 11.94 -4.24 -18.84
CA SER A 301 13.06 -4.54 -19.73
C SER A 301 14.41 -4.14 -19.14
N LEU A 302 14.46 -3.10 -18.30
CA LEU A 302 15.69 -2.69 -17.60
C LEU A 302 16.04 -3.62 -16.42
N ILE A 303 15.07 -4.26 -15.80
CA ILE A 303 15.30 -5.33 -14.82
C ILE A 303 15.97 -6.53 -15.53
N GLY A 304 15.47 -6.87 -16.68
CA GLY A 304 16.00 -7.93 -17.53
C GLY A 304 15.13 -9.19 -17.57
N MET A 305 14.96 -9.73 -18.77
CA MET A 305 14.06 -10.85 -19.00
C MET A 305 14.49 -12.12 -18.26
N GLU A 306 15.79 -12.37 -18.13
CA GLU A 306 16.31 -13.53 -17.42
C GLU A 306 15.85 -13.55 -15.94
N GLU A 307 15.94 -12.41 -15.27
CA GLU A 307 15.54 -12.29 -13.87
C GLU A 307 14.01 -12.41 -13.69
N ILE A 308 13.25 -11.80 -14.59
CA ILE A 308 11.78 -11.91 -14.58
C ILE A 308 11.32 -13.35 -14.76
N VAL A 309 11.93 -14.08 -15.70
CA VAL A 309 11.61 -15.49 -15.94
C VAL A 309 11.99 -16.37 -14.75
N GLU A 310 13.15 -16.13 -14.14
CA GLU A 310 13.57 -16.88 -12.96
C GLU A 310 12.65 -16.62 -11.76
N ALA A 311 12.31 -15.36 -11.47
CA ALA A 311 11.35 -15.00 -10.44
C ALA A 311 9.98 -15.68 -10.66
N SER A 312 9.51 -15.69 -11.91
CA SER A 312 8.24 -16.35 -12.26
C SER A 312 8.30 -17.86 -12.11
N ARG A 313 9.44 -18.49 -12.44
CA ARG A 313 9.64 -19.94 -12.26
C ARG A 313 9.60 -20.32 -10.77
N GLN A 314 10.30 -19.56 -9.93
CA GLN A 314 10.34 -19.79 -8.49
C GLN A 314 8.96 -19.59 -7.84
N GLY A 315 8.25 -18.51 -8.18
CA GLY A 315 6.92 -18.25 -7.64
C GLY A 315 5.87 -19.31 -8.00
N ARG A 316 5.98 -19.90 -9.20
CA ARG A 316 5.06 -20.97 -9.64
C ARG A 316 5.37 -22.33 -9.06
N SER A 317 6.62 -22.60 -8.69
CA SER A 317 7.01 -23.90 -8.12
C SER A 317 6.30 -24.20 -6.81
N MET A 318 5.87 -23.16 -6.09
CA MET A 318 5.10 -23.31 -4.83
C MET A 318 3.70 -23.90 -5.02
N TYR A 319 3.19 -24.03 -6.25
CA TYR A 319 1.87 -24.57 -6.55
C TYR A 319 1.91 -25.90 -7.32
N ASN A 320 3.09 -26.35 -7.74
CA ASN A 320 3.22 -27.51 -8.63
C ASN A 320 3.82 -28.75 -7.94
N ASP A 321 4.12 -28.65 -6.65
CA ASP A 321 4.53 -29.75 -5.78
C ASP A 321 3.35 -30.19 -4.87
#